data_87a87bee383dacc083730d2b7bcfb298
#
_entry.id   87a87bee383dacc083730d2b7bcfb298
#
_cell.length_a   1.000
_cell.length_b   1.000
_cell.length_c   1.000
_cell.angle_alpha   90.00
_cell.angle_beta   90.00
_cell.angle_gamma   90.00
#
_symmetry.space_group_name_H-M   'P 1'
#
loop_
_entity.id
_entity.type
_entity.pdbx_description
1 polymer ?
#
loop_
_entity_poly.entity_id
_entity_poly.type
_entity_poly.pdbx_seq_one_letter_code
_entity_poly.pdbx_strand_id
1 'polypeptide(L)'
;MSNIKRLFVFSHTEYYPSSKIKSLTNIIGISGWSGSGKTQLMSKLIKFFVEGCNLKVCALKHAHSSFEIDKKGKDSYRFFEAGASSVVISSSKQWAVINKVESKEPSLNELLSEIKGNFDLILVEGWKFENIKKIEVFRKKINKPLLCKNHSNFIAVATNSKSLEIKRAKNISILNLDNINEVGNFILKHFKMKLCTNSAK
;
A
#
# COMPACT_ATOMS: atom_id res chain seq x y z
N MET A 1 -5.28 26.70 -6.53
CA MET A 1 -5.91 25.40 -6.87
C MET A 1 -4.79 24.40 -7.10
N SER A 2 -4.62 23.44 -6.18
CA SER A 2 -3.51 22.47 -6.22
C SER A 2 -3.82 21.36 -7.21
N ASN A 3 -3.08 21.30 -8.31
CA ASN A 3 -3.14 20.20 -9.27
C ASN A 3 -2.40 18.98 -8.68
N ILE A 4 -3.11 17.94 -8.34
CA ILE A 4 -2.55 16.67 -7.87
C ILE A 4 -2.14 15.83 -9.09
N LYS A 5 -0.86 15.48 -9.21
CA LYS A 5 -0.30 14.62 -10.26
C LYS A 5 -0.28 13.16 -9.80
N ARG A 6 -0.56 12.21 -10.70
CA ARG A 6 -0.52 10.76 -10.43
C ARG A 6 0.68 10.09 -11.08
N LEU A 7 1.31 9.15 -10.38
CA LEU A 7 2.38 8.31 -10.89
C LEU A 7 2.03 6.84 -10.87
N PHE A 8 2.30 6.16 -11.98
CA PHE A 8 2.41 4.71 -12.04
C PHE A 8 3.81 4.34 -12.51
N VAL A 9 4.54 3.54 -11.72
CA VAL A 9 5.90 3.08 -12.03
C VAL A 9 5.86 1.58 -12.30
N PHE A 10 6.31 1.14 -13.46
CA PHE A 10 6.37 -0.27 -13.83
C PHE A 10 7.79 -0.66 -14.26
N SER A 11 8.25 -1.84 -13.87
CA SER A 11 9.54 -2.40 -14.31
C SER A 11 9.37 -3.32 -15.53
N HIS A 12 10.40 -3.40 -16.32
CA HIS A 12 10.41 -4.11 -17.59
C HIS A 12 10.34 -5.62 -17.40
N THR A 13 9.28 -6.25 -17.89
CA THR A 13 9.22 -7.54 -18.62
C THR A 13 7.77 -7.84 -18.95
N GLU A 14 7.46 -7.96 -20.25
CA GLU A 14 6.19 -8.33 -20.84
C GLU A 14 5.16 -7.20 -21.04
N TYR A 15 4.86 -6.91 -22.30
CA TYR A 15 3.70 -6.17 -22.76
C TYR A 15 2.44 -6.97 -22.40
N TYR A 16 1.70 -6.55 -21.38
CA TYR A 16 0.41 -7.14 -21.06
C TYR A 16 -0.72 -6.32 -21.67
N PRO A 17 -1.54 -6.92 -22.57
CA PRO A 17 -2.80 -6.30 -22.96
C PRO A 17 -3.69 -6.15 -21.73
N SER A 18 -4.56 -5.13 -21.72
CA SER A 18 -5.47 -4.76 -20.65
C SER A 18 -6.34 -5.95 -20.20
N SER A 19 -5.81 -6.78 -19.30
CA SER A 19 -6.58 -7.80 -18.62
C SER A 19 -6.99 -7.28 -17.26
N LYS A 20 -8.30 -7.32 -17.00
CA LYS A 20 -8.92 -7.08 -15.68
C LYS A 20 -8.04 -7.67 -14.59
N ILE A 21 -7.82 -6.93 -13.49
CA ILE A 21 -7.28 -7.52 -12.25
C ILE A 21 -8.07 -8.80 -12.04
N LYS A 22 -7.40 -9.95 -12.07
CA LYS A 22 -8.06 -11.22 -11.79
C LYS A 22 -8.76 -11.07 -10.45
N SER A 23 -10.02 -11.49 -10.37
CA SER A 23 -10.89 -11.40 -9.19
C SER A 23 -10.35 -12.06 -7.90
N LEU A 24 -9.08 -12.44 -7.87
CA LEU A 24 -8.38 -13.19 -6.84
C LEU A 24 -7.12 -12.49 -6.31
N THR A 25 -6.87 -11.22 -6.63
CA THR A 25 -5.70 -10.53 -6.06
C THR A 25 -5.96 -10.20 -4.59
N ASN A 26 -5.09 -10.68 -3.71
CA ASN A 26 -5.18 -10.45 -2.28
C ASN A 26 -4.82 -9.00 -1.96
N ILE A 27 -5.74 -8.24 -1.36
CA ILE A 27 -5.56 -6.81 -1.04
C ILE A 27 -5.67 -6.61 0.45
N ILE A 28 -4.66 -5.99 1.07
CA ILE A 28 -4.68 -5.64 2.48
C ILE A 28 -4.18 -4.22 2.72
N GLY A 29 -4.89 -3.49 3.56
CA GLY A 29 -4.53 -2.14 3.99
C GLY A 29 -3.63 -2.15 5.23
N ILE A 30 -2.65 -1.27 5.25
CA ILE A 30 -1.86 -0.90 6.41
C ILE A 30 -2.23 0.51 6.79
N SER A 31 -2.98 0.68 7.87
CA SER A 31 -3.53 1.96 8.30
C SER A 31 -3.08 2.32 9.70
N GLY A 32 -3.28 3.56 10.10
CA GLY A 32 -2.88 4.09 11.40
C GLY A 32 -2.62 5.59 11.34
N TRP A 33 -2.44 6.21 12.46
CA TRP A 33 -2.16 7.64 12.56
C TRP A 33 -0.80 8.02 11.96
N SER A 34 -0.63 9.29 11.62
CA SER A 34 0.68 9.81 11.19
C SER A 34 1.75 9.52 12.24
N GLY A 35 2.95 9.16 11.84
CA GLY A 35 4.03 8.80 12.76
C GLY A 35 3.94 7.40 13.41
N SER A 36 2.88 6.59 13.14
CA SER A 36 2.74 5.24 13.73
C SER A 36 3.76 4.22 13.23
N GLY A 37 4.44 4.50 12.11
CA GLY A 37 5.42 3.59 11.51
C GLY A 37 4.87 2.73 10.37
N LYS A 38 3.75 3.12 9.75
CA LYS A 38 3.16 2.42 8.60
C LYS A 38 4.15 2.18 7.47
N THR A 39 4.83 3.23 7.02
CA THR A 39 5.79 3.14 5.92
C THR A 39 6.96 2.21 6.25
N GLN A 40 7.42 2.22 7.51
CA GLN A 40 8.46 1.30 7.96
C GLN A 40 7.97 -0.16 7.94
N LEU A 41 6.74 -0.40 8.42
CA LEU A 41 6.16 -1.74 8.37
C LEU A 41 5.95 -2.19 6.91
N MET A 42 5.41 -1.32 6.05
CA MET A 42 5.22 -1.59 4.62
C MET A 42 6.54 -2.03 3.95
N SER A 43 7.62 -1.28 4.14
CA SER A 43 8.92 -1.61 3.54
C SER A 43 9.43 -2.97 4.01
N LYS A 44 9.29 -3.29 5.30
CA LYS A 44 9.68 -4.58 5.86
C LYS A 44 8.80 -5.73 5.34
N LEU A 45 7.50 -5.51 5.21
CA LEU A 45 6.55 -6.50 4.66
C LEU A 45 6.83 -6.78 3.18
N ILE A 46 7.08 -5.73 2.37
CA ILE A 46 7.45 -5.90 0.97
C ILE A 46 8.70 -6.79 0.87
N LYS A 47 9.75 -6.47 1.64
CA LYS A 47 10.97 -7.29 1.67
C LYS A 47 10.68 -8.74 2.09
N PHE A 48 9.89 -8.94 3.14
CA PHE A 48 9.50 -10.27 3.61
C PHE A 48 8.77 -11.08 2.53
N PHE A 49 7.81 -10.47 1.81
CA PHE A 49 7.05 -11.18 0.79
C PHE A 49 7.86 -11.41 -0.50
N VAL A 50 8.65 -10.43 -0.92
CA VAL A 50 9.43 -10.55 -2.17
C VAL A 50 10.62 -11.47 -1.97
N GLU A 51 11.48 -11.20 -0.99
CA GLU A 51 12.71 -11.97 -0.78
C GLU A 51 12.47 -13.28 -0.02
N GLY A 52 11.58 -13.27 0.98
CA GLY A 52 11.33 -14.44 1.82
C GLY A 52 10.33 -15.43 1.23
N CYS A 53 9.35 -14.96 0.44
CA CYS A 53 8.25 -15.77 -0.06
C CYS A 53 8.19 -15.85 -1.58
N ASN A 54 9.06 -15.15 -2.29
CA ASN A 54 9.09 -15.07 -3.76
C ASN A 54 7.73 -14.62 -4.36
N LEU A 55 7.04 -13.67 -3.70
CA LEU A 55 5.76 -13.15 -4.17
C LEU A 55 5.95 -11.88 -4.99
N LYS A 56 5.10 -11.71 -6.00
CA LYS A 56 4.96 -10.45 -6.74
C LYS A 56 4.05 -9.50 -5.96
N VAL A 57 4.62 -8.42 -5.42
CA VAL A 57 3.92 -7.46 -4.58
C VAL A 57 3.73 -6.13 -5.29
N CYS A 58 2.50 -5.61 -5.27
CA CYS A 58 2.21 -4.23 -5.62
C CYS A 58 1.98 -3.40 -4.34
N ALA A 59 2.51 -2.19 -4.31
CA ALA A 59 2.32 -1.27 -3.18
C ALA A 59 1.64 0.01 -3.63
N LEU A 60 0.55 0.39 -2.96
CA LEU A 60 -0.13 1.66 -3.13
C LEU A 60 0.06 2.51 -1.89
N LYS A 61 0.28 3.80 -2.09
CA LYS A 61 0.38 4.77 -1.01
C LYS A 61 -0.56 5.94 -1.25
N HIS A 62 -1.40 6.24 -0.25
CA HIS A 62 -2.20 7.46 -0.22
C HIS A 62 -1.37 8.59 0.41
N ALA A 63 -1.07 9.60 -0.37
CA ALA A 63 -0.39 10.81 0.11
C ALA A 63 -1.44 11.85 0.55
N HIS A 64 -1.33 12.36 1.77
CA HIS A 64 -2.25 13.38 2.31
C HIS A 64 -1.95 14.81 1.87
N SER A 65 -0.82 15.03 1.23
CA SER A 65 -0.38 16.31 0.67
C SER A 65 0.04 16.13 -0.77
N SER A 66 0.15 17.23 -1.50
CA SER A 66 0.75 17.22 -2.84
C SER A 66 2.11 16.50 -2.77
N PHE A 67 2.27 15.45 -3.57
CA PHE A 67 3.54 14.80 -3.73
C PHE A 67 4.09 15.15 -5.13
N GLU A 68 5.37 15.45 -5.17
CA GLU A 68 6.08 15.71 -6.41
C GLU A 68 6.91 14.49 -6.77
N ILE A 69 6.67 13.96 -7.95
CA ILE A 69 7.45 12.85 -8.49
C ILE A 69 8.48 13.37 -9.45
N ASP A 70 8.16 14.51 -10.06
CA ASP A 70 9.01 15.16 -11.04
C ASP A 70 9.56 16.46 -10.45
N LYS A 71 10.85 16.71 -10.67
CA LYS A 71 11.51 17.89 -10.15
C LYS A 71 11.32 19.07 -11.12
N LYS A 72 11.01 20.24 -10.56
CA LYS A 72 10.98 21.51 -11.32
C LYS A 72 12.26 21.66 -12.15
N GLY A 73 12.08 21.94 -13.44
CA GLY A 73 13.20 22.09 -14.39
C GLY A 73 13.57 20.86 -15.20
N LYS A 74 12.95 19.69 -14.95
CA LYS A 74 13.07 18.52 -15.83
C LYS A 74 12.09 18.62 -17.01
N ASP A 75 12.42 17.96 -18.12
CA ASP A 75 11.61 18.04 -19.34
C ASP A 75 10.19 17.51 -19.16
N SER A 76 10.03 16.44 -18.41
CA SER A 76 8.73 15.88 -18.04
C SER A 76 7.88 16.86 -17.20
N TYR A 77 8.49 17.62 -16.33
CA TYR A 77 7.83 18.70 -15.59
C TYR A 77 7.31 19.81 -16.54
N ARG A 78 8.15 20.19 -17.54
CA ARG A 78 7.78 21.18 -18.56
C ARG A 78 6.57 20.75 -19.39
N PHE A 79 6.42 19.46 -19.66
CA PHE A 79 5.25 18.96 -20.39
C PHE A 79 3.94 19.22 -19.61
N PHE A 80 3.94 19.01 -18.30
CA PHE A 80 2.81 19.37 -17.45
C PHE A 80 2.54 20.86 -17.38
N GLU A 81 3.57 21.67 -17.26
CA GLU A 81 3.45 23.14 -17.28
C GLU A 81 2.87 23.64 -18.61
N ALA A 82 3.23 23.00 -19.72
CA ALA A 82 2.70 23.28 -21.05
C ALA A 82 1.24 22.80 -21.24
N GLY A 83 0.65 22.09 -20.26
CA GLY A 83 -0.77 21.72 -20.28
C GLY A 83 -1.05 20.25 -20.56
N ALA A 84 -0.05 19.36 -20.64
CA ALA A 84 -0.30 17.93 -20.85
C ALA A 84 -1.16 17.35 -19.70
N SER A 85 -2.20 16.58 -20.03
CA SER A 85 -3.04 15.88 -19.06
C SER A 85 -2.39 14.61 -18.54
N SER A 86 -1.47 14.02 -19.33
CA SER A 86 -0.71 12.83 -18.98
C SER A 86 0.71 12.92 -19.52
N VAL A 87 1.69 12.44 -18.76
CA VAL A 87 3.08 12.35 -19.18
C VAL A 87 3.57 10.93 -18.95
N VAL A 88 4.18 10.32 -19.97
CA VAL A 88 4.83 9.02 -19.90
C VAL A 88 6.34 9.22 -19.93
N ILE A 89 7.02 8.64 -18.96
CA ILE A 89 8.48 8.66 -18.87
C ILE A 89 8.96 7.22 -18.96
N SER A 90 9.89 6.93 -19.85
CA SER A 90 10.38 5.58 -20.08
C SER A 90 11.91 5.53 -20.16
N SER A 91 12.48 4.45 -19.65
CA SER A 91 13.90 4.09 -19.77
C SER A 91 14.03 2.58 -19.95
N SER A 92 15.26 2.10 -20.14
CA SER A 92 15.55 0.65 -20.24
C SER A 92 15.29 -0.12 -18.93
N LYS A 93 15.12 0.56 -17.79
CA LYS A 93 14.96 -0.07 -16.47
C LYS A 93 13.57 0.11 -15.88
N GLN A 94 12.88 1.19 -16.22
CA GLN A 94 11.58 1.53 -15.64
C GLN A 94 10.85 2.55 -16.49
N TRP A 95 9.54 2.57 -16.35
CA TRP A 95 8.69 3.59 -16.95
C TRP A 95 7.62 4.05 -15.96
N ALA A 96 7.08 5.24 -16.17
CA ALA A 96 6.08 5.84 -15.33
C ALA A 96 5.02 6.55 -16.17
N VAL A 97 3.77 6.53 -15.71
CA VAL A 97 2.69 7.37 -16.23
C VAL A 97 2.24 8.30 -15.12
N ILE A 98 2.26 9.59 -15.40
CA ILE A 98 1.78 10.60 -14.47
C ILE A 98 0.54 11.23 -15.09
N ASN A 99 -0.60 11.10 -14.43
CA ASN A 99 -1.86 11.69 -14.87
C ASN A 99 -2.22 12.91 -14.01
N LYS A 100 -2.70 13.96 -14.64
CA LYS A 100 -3.27 15.11 -13.96
C LYS A 100 -4.64 14.76 -13.40
N VAL A 101 -4.91 15.12 -12.16
CA VAL A 101 -6.25 14.99 -11.58
C VAL A 101 -6.93 16.34 -11.72
N GLU A 102 -8.01 16.39 -12.51
CA GLU A 102 -8.66 17.66 -12.86
C GLU A 102 -9.77 18.06 -11.88
N SER A 103 -10.48 17.11 -11.30
CA SER A 103 -11.65 17.43 -10.46
C SER A 103 -11.64 16.72 -9.12
N LYS A 104 -11.69 15.39 -9.09
CA LYS A 104 -11.81 14.58 -7.89
C LYS A 104 -10.67 13.60 -7.78
N GLU A 105 -10.13 13.45 -6.56
CA GLU A 105 -9.18 12.40 -6.27
C GLU A 105 -9.82 11.03 -6.60
N PRO A 106 -9.11 10.16 -7.33
CA PRO A 106 -9.64 8.86 -7.64
C PRO A 106 -9.74 7.96 -6.44
N SER A 107 -10.82 7.21 -6.40
CA SER A 107 -11.07 6.18 -5.41
C SER A 107 -10.01 5.08 -5.47
N LEU A 108 -9.85 4.33 -4.38
CA LEU A 108 -8.98 3.16 -4.36
C LEU A 108 -9.34 2.16 -5.47
N ASN A 109 -10.64 1.93 -5.74
CA ASN A 109 -11.08 0.99 -6.77
C ASN A 109 -10.69 1.45 -8.18
N GLU A 110 -10.81 2.73 -8.50
CA GLU A 110 -10.34 3.29 -9.77
C GLU A 110 -8.83 3.10 -9.91
N LEU A 111 -8.06 3.37 -8.85
CA LEU A 111 -6.62 3.15 -8.86
C LEU A 111 -6.25 1.67 -9.03
N LEU A 112 -6.95 0.78 -8.36
CA LEU A 112 -6.74 -0.66 -8.50
C LEU A 112 -7.04 -1.13 -9.93
N SER A 113 -8.03 -0.55 -10.61
CA SER A 113 -8.35 -0.90 -12.00
C SER A 113 -7.30 -0.45 -13.01
N GLU A 114 -6.51 0.58 -12.68
CA GLU A 114 -5.42 1.08 -13.51
C GLU A 114 -4.10 0.30 -13.32
N ILE A 115 -3.99 -0.51 -12.27
CA ILE A 115 -2.80 -1.33 -12.03
C ILE A 115 -2.77 -2.49 -13.01
N LYS A 116 -1.77 -2.52 -13.87
CA LYS A 116 -1.53 -3.58 -14.84
C LYS A 116 -0.48 -4.55 -14.31
N GLY A 117 -0.76 -5.84 -14.43
CA GLY A 117 0.15 -6.89 -14.04
C GLY A 117 -0.52 -7.96 -13.17
N ASN A 118 0.19 -9.08 -12.98
CA ASN A 118 -0.24 -10.17 -12.10
C ASN A 118 0.53 -10.04 -10.78
N PHE A 119 -0.16 -9.69 -9.72
CA PHE A 119 0.39 -9.58 -8.38
C PHE A 119 -0.26 -10.64 -7.48
N ASP A 120 0.56 -11.26 -6.64
CA ASP A 120 0.09 -12.21 -5.63
C ASP A 120 -0.54 -11.48 -4.44
N LEU A 121 -0.04 -10.27 -4.16
CA LEU A 121 -0.46 -9.45 -3.03
C LEU A 121 -0.38 -7.96 -3.38
N ILE A 122 -1.43 -7.21 -3.00
CA ILE A 122 -1.44 -5.76 -3.05
C ILE A 122 -1.46 -5.21 -1.63
N LEU A 123 -0.46 -4.43 -1.28
CA LEU A 123 -0.35 -3.72 -0.01
C LEU A 123 -0.75 -2.26 -0.19
N VAL A 124 -1.68 -1.78 0.62
CA VAL A 124 -2.24 -0.43 0.52
C VAL A 124 -1.93 0.36 1.79
N GLU A 125 -1.11 1.41 1.70
CA GLU A 125 -0.85 2.33 2.81
C GLU A 125 -1.81 3.52 2.78
N GLY A 126 -2.50 3.75 3.88
CA GLY A 126 -3.47 4.83 4.00
C GLY A 126 -4.89 4.35 3.82
N TRP A 127 -5.72 5.12 3.11
CA TRP A 127 -7.14 4.79 2.85
C TRP A 127 -7.88 4.26 4.08
N LYS A 128 -7.85 5.01 5.20
CA LYS A 128 -8.38 4.59 6.51
C LYS A 128 -9.84 4.15 6.46
N PHE A 129 -10.63 4.75 5.57
CA PHE A 129 -12.08 4.58 5.54
C PHE A 129 -12.58 3.67 4.42
N GLU A 130 -11.68 3.22 3.53
CA GLU A 130 -12.05 2.31 2.44
C GLU A 130 -12.45 0.93 2.94
N ASN A 131 -13.33 0.26 2.16
CA ASN A 131 -13.88 -1.05 2.52
C ASN A 131 -12.95 -2.21 2.09
N ILE A 132 -11.72 -2.22 2.59
CA ILE A 132 -10.79 -3.34 2.45
C ILE A 132 -10.37 -3.86 3.83
N LYS A 133 -9.94 -5.10 3.94
CA LYS A 133 -9.37 -5.64 5.18
C LYS A 133 -8.08 -4.91 5.53
N LYS A 134 -7.89 -4.57 6.82
CA LYS A 134 -6.78 -3.73 7.26
C LYS A 134 -6.10 -4.25 8.51
N ILE A 135 -4.82 -3.94 8.62
CA ILE A 135 -4.04 -4.01 9.87
C ILE A 135 -3.82 -2.58 10.35
N GLU A 136 -4.18 -2.29 11.59
CA GLU A 136 -3.84 -1.02 12.21
C GLU A 136 -2.43 -1.05 12.78
N VAL A 137 -1.61 -0.05 12.42
CA VAL A 137 -0.32 0.19 13.09
C VAL A 137 -0.55 1.17 14.23
N PHE A 138 -0.41 0.69 15.45
CA PHE A 138 -0.67 1.46 16.66
C PHE A 138 0.56 1.60 17.54
N ARG A 139 0.82 2.81 18.00
CA ARG A 139 1.84 3.10 19.03
C ARG A 139 1.24 4.00 20.10
N LYS A 140 1.28 3.55 21.36
CA LYS A 140 0.74 4.30 22.51
C LYS A 140 1.32 5.71 22.62
N LYS A 141 2.60 5.89 22.28
CA LYS A 141 3.29 7.20 22.34
C LYS A 141 2.68 8.28 21.45
N ILE A 142 1.87 7.93 20.43
CA ILE A 142 1.22 8.90 19.54
C ILE A 142 0.02 9.57 20.20
N ASN A 143 -0.48 9.00 21.30
CA ASN A 143 -1.62 9.50 22.06
C ASN A 143 -2.88 9.77 21.19
N LYS A 144 -3.19 8.84 20.28
CA LYS A 144 -4.38 8.86 19.43
C LYS A 144 -5.22 7.60 19.68
N PRO A 145 -6.55 7.67 19.51
CA PRO A 145 -7.41 6.51 19.70
C PRO A 145 -7.16 5.43 18.65
N LEU A 146 -7.48 4.19 18.99
CA LEU A 146 -7.50 3.08 18.07
C LEU A 146 -8.58 3.28 16.99
N LEU A 147 -8.22 3.15 15.73
CA LEU A 147 -9.13 3.22 14.59
C LEU A 147 -10.06 2.01 14.55
N CYS A 148 -9.58 0.83 14.88
CA CYS A 148 -10.33 -0.42 14.86
C CYS A 148 -11.56 -0.43 15.78
N LYS A 149 -11.63 0.49 16.76
CA LYS A 149 -12.80 0.63 17.65
C LYS A 149 -14.06 1.09 16.90
N ASN A 150 -13.88 1.89 15.84
CA ASN A 150 -14.96 2.54 15.11
C ASN A 150 -15.13 2.00 13.68
N HIS A 151 -14.26 1.07 13.24
CA HIS A 151 -14.26 0.55 11.86
C HIS A 151 -14.11 -0.97 11.85
N SER A 152 -15.09 -1.67 11.28
CA SER A 152 -15.17 -3.14 11.27
C SER A 152 -14.18 -3.83 10.32
N ASN A 153 -13.51 -3.08 9.44
CA ASN A 153 -12.63 -3.63 8.43
C ASN A 153 -11.21 -3.96 8.93
N PHE A 154 -10.90 -3.59 10.17
CA PHE A 154 -9.64 -3.97 10.80
C PHE A 154 -9.71 -5.41 11.30
N ILE A 155 -8.74 -6.23 10.87
CA ILE A 155 -8.62 -7.64 11.24
C ILE A 155 -7.49 -7.89 12.25
N ALA A 156 -6.57 -6.95 12.36
CA ALA A 156 -5.49 -6.99 13.34
C ALA A 156 -5.01 -5.59 13.73
N VAL A 157 -4.32 -5.52 14.87
CA VAL A 157 -3.55 -4.37 15.33
C VAL A 157 -2.10 -4.80 15.52
N ALA A 158 -1.19 -4.20 14.77
CA ALA A 158 0.24 -4.36 14.96
C ALA A 158 0.75 -3.28 15.90
N THR A 159 1.30 -3.68 17.05
CA THR A 159 1.73 -2.77 18.11
C THR A 159 2.94 -3.31 18.87
N ASN A 160 3.72 -2.41 19.47
CA ASN A 160 4.76 -2.75 20.44
C ASN A 160 4.34 -2.45 21.90
N SER A 161 3.07 -2.16 22.12
CA SER A 161 2.52 -1.95 23.46
C SER A 161 2.15 -3.28 24.13
N LYS A 162 2.75 -3.58 25.25
CA LYS A 162 2.50 -4.84 26.01
C LYS A 162 1.09 -4.92 26.63
N SER A 163 0.43 -3.77 26.83
CA SER A 163 -0.91 -3.69 27.46
C SER A 163 -1.89 -2.95 26.56
N LEU A 164 -2.30 -3.58 25.46
CA LEU A 164 -3.35 -3.04 24.62
C LEU A 164 -4.68 -3.74 24.96
N GLU A 165 -5.54 -3.07 25.70
CA GLU A 165 -6.90 -3.56 25.93
C GLU A 165 -7.82 -3.13 24.80
N ILE A 166 -8.22 -4.09 23.96
CA ILE A 166 -9.24 -3.90 22.93
C ILE A 166 -10.56 -4.46 23.47
N LYS A 167 -11.25 -3.71 24.34
CA LYS A 167 -12.46 -4.17 25.05
C LYS A 167 -13.66 -4.57 24.17
N ARG A 168 -13.63 -4.35 22.85
CA ARG A 168 -14.82 -4.53 21.97
C ARG A 168 -14.65 -5.35 20.70
N ALA A 169 -13.47 -5.80 20.37
CA ALA A 169 -13.26 -6.48 19.10
C ALA A 169 -13.05 -7.98 19.30
N LYS A 170 -14.13 -8.75 19.36
CA LYS A 170 -14.11 -10.22 19.53
C LYS A 170 -13.30 -10.98 18.47
N ASN A 171 -12.84 -10.31 17.38
CA ASN A 171 -12.15 -10.96 16.26
C ASN A 171 -10.96 -10.16 15.71
N ILE A 172 -10.31 -9.29 16.50
CA ILE A 172 -9.13 -8.55 16.07
C ILE A 172 -7.89 -9.19 16.71
N SER A 173 -6.95 -9.64 15.87
CA SER A 173 -5.68 -10.18 16.33
C SER A 173 -4.74 -9.06 16.78
N ILE A 174 -3.98 -9.28 17.85
CA ILE A 174 -2.90 -8.38 18.26
C ILE A 174 -1.59 -9.00 17.80
N LEU A 175 -0.81 -8.24 17.04
CA LEU A 175 0.45 -8.67 16.44
C LEU A 175 1.59 -7.81 16.99
N ASN A 176 2.75 -8.42 17.19
CA ASN A 176 3.96 -7.69 17.56
C ASN A 176 4.48 -6.91 16.34
N LEU A 177 4.41 -5.57 16.40
CA LEU A 177 4.87 -4.67 15.33
C LEU A 177 6.36 -4.84 14.98
N ASP A 178 7.16 -5.27 15.92
CA ASP A 178 8.60 -5.44 15.76
C ASP A 178 8.96 -6.85 15.23
N ASN A 179 7.99 -7.79 15.21
CA ASN A 179 8.13 -9.12 14.64
C ASN A 179 7.50 -9.20 13.24
N ILE A 180 8.30 -8.96 12.21
CA ILE A 180 7.83 -8.94 10.82
C ILE A 180 7.32 -10.31 10.36
N ASN A 181 7.89 -11.40 10.84
CA ASN A 181 7.46 -12.75 10.50
C ASN A 181 6.03 -13.01 11.02
N GLU A 182 5.71 -12.54 12.22
CA GLU A 182 4.37 -12.67 12.79
C GLU A 182 3.34 -11.92 11.94
N VAL A 183 3.62 -10.65 11.60
CA VAL A 183 2.71 -9.83 10.79
C VAL A 183 2.58 -10.41 9.37
N GLY A 184 3.69 -10.78 8.74
CA GLY A 184 3.71 -11.36 7.39
C GLY A 184 2.95 -12.69 7.32
N ASN A 185 3.23 -13.60 8.26
CA ASN A 185 2.54 -14.89 8.34
C ASN A 185 1.05 -14.75 8.65
N PHE A 186 0.65 -13.76 9.44
CA PHE A 186 -0.76 -13.44 9.65
C PHE A 186 -1.45 -13.09 8.33
N ILE A 187 -0.82 -12.26 7.49
CA ILE A 187 -1.36 -11.87 6.18
C ILE A 187 -1.47 -13.09 5.26
N LEU A 188 -0.42 -13.93 5.18
CA LEU A 188 -0.43 -15.15 4.38
C LEU A 188 -1.56 -16.10 4.80
N LYS A 189 -1.73 -16.33 6.09
CA LYS A 189 -2.82 -17.16 6.64
C LYS A 189 -4.19 -16.59 6.32
N HIS A 190 -4.36 -15.26 6.42
CA HIS A 190 -5.62 -14.59 6.12
C HIS A 190 -6.08 -14.86 4.68
N PHE A 191 -5.16 -14.84 3.73
CA PHE A 191 -5.42 -15.10 2.32
C PHE A 191 -5.25 -16.57 1.91
N LYS A 192 -5.03 -17.48 2.86
CA LYS A 192 -4.79 -18.92 2.61
C LYS A 192 -3.62 -19.15 1.65
N MET A 193 -2.62 -18.27 1.69
CA MET A 193 -1.39 -18.40 0.93
C MET A 193 -0.40 -19.34 1.63
N LYS A 194 0.51 -19.94 0.86
CA LYS A 194 1.58 -20.78 1.42
C LYS A 194 2.46 -19.95 2.34
N LEU A 195 2.73 -20.45 3.54
CA LEU A 195 3.69 -19.83 4.45
C LEU A 195 5.09 -19.90 3.87
N CYS A 196 5.87 -18.85 4.09
CA CYS A 196 7.25 -18.85 3.65
C CYS A 196 8.04 -19.85 4.51
N THR A 197 8.68 -20.78 3.87
CA THR A 197 9.67 -21.62 4.55
C THR A 197 10.87 -20.73 4.83
N ASN A 198 11.19 -20.49 6.11
CA ASN A 198 12.42 -19.81 6.49
C ASN A 198 13.60 -20.63 5.97
N SER A 199 14.09 -20.30 4.79
CA SER A 199 15.45 -20.62 4.42
C SER A 199 16.33 -19.58 5.13
N ALA A 200 16.64 -19.84 6.41
CA ALA A 200 17.76 -19.18 7.05
C ALA A 200 18.98 -19.48 6.20
N LYS A 201 19.53 -18.49 5.52
CA LYS A 201 20.90 -18.42 5.06
C LYS A 201 21.61 -17.36 5.85
#